data_428f6059109ea099c3234703566c47e9
#
_entry.id   428f6059109ea099c3234703566c47e9
#
_cell.length_a   1.000
_cell.length_b   1.000
_cell.length_c   1.000
_cell.angle_alpha   90.00
_cell.angle_beta   90.00
_cell.angle_gamma   90.00
#
_symmetry.space_group_name_H-M   'P 1'
#
loop_
_entity.id
_entity.type
_entity.pdbx_description
1 polymer ?
#
loop_
_entity_poly.entity_id
_entity_poly.type
_entity_poly.pdbx_seq_one_letter_code
_entity_poly.pdbx_strand_id
1 'polypeptide(L)'
;MRRLLCLLLCLCWLPAISLTSARAADKAAETPAGLPAEVRVVSEVWVNYSQADGRGLAWDLLRAIYEPEGVRLSLRSEPYVRSVGLVQRGEADAWVGSYRNEIDHIIYPHWPYDVDPIGALGLKTSPRPTLATLDRYRLAWMRGYAFDRYLDHLKQRNELQRRSSALPMLDGHRIDYFIDARPELEEMIEAKGVDASVYHITDVGSIPLYLGFASNDRGRALAKLYDSRMQVLYRSGELERIFARWHWPYAPLIPLLPPKE
;
A
#
# COMPACT_ATOMS: atom_id res chain seq x y z
N MET A 1 39.94 -93.80 -7.45
CA MET A 1 39.22 -93.95 -6.17
C MET A 1 38.53 -92.60 -5.85
N ARG A 2 37.21 -92.63 -5.81
CA ARG A 2 36.30 -91.46 -5.74
C ARG A 2 36.29 -90.90 -4.33
N ARG A 3 36.29 -89.58 -4.18
CA ARG A 3 35.79 -88.87 -3.01
C ARG A 3 34.90 -87.71 -3.46
N LEU A 4 33.63 -87.83 -3.14
CA LEU A 4 32.59 -86.85 -3.28
C LEU A 4 32.86 -85.69 -2.30
N LEU A 5 32.70 -84.47 -2.73
CA LEU A 5 32.68 -83.27 -1.91
C LEU A 5 31.29 -82.67 -2.01
N CYS A 6 30.48 -82.74 -0.93
CA CYS A 6 29.19 -82.05 -0.77
C CYS A 6 29.42 -80.58 -0.51
N LEU A 7 28.91 -79.71 -1.39
CA LEU A 7 28.80 -78.27 -1.14
C LEU A 7 27.41 -77.96 -0.54
N LEU A 8 27.43 -77.50 0.70
CA LEU A 8 26.28 -76.93 1.39
C LEU A 8 26.09 -75.47 0.92
N LEU A 9 24.95 -75.15 0.22
CA LEU A 9 24.51 -73.81 -0.11
C LEU A 9 23.74 -73.26 1.11
N CYS A 10 24.29 -72.34 1.87
CA CYS A 10 23.57 -71.50 2.84
C CYS A 10 22.92 -70.35 2.09
N LEU A 11 21.60 -70.39 1.94
CA LEU A 11 20.79 -69.26 1.53
C LEU A 11 20.67 -68.27 2.70
N CYS A 12 21.40 -67.16 2.63
CA CYS A 12 21.15 -66.02 3.49
C CYS A 12 19.95 -65.20 2.98
N TRP A 13 18.86 -65.28 3.71
CA TRP A 13 17.72 -64.42 3.53
C TRP A 13 17.99 -63.06 4.19
N LEU A 14 18.22 -62.02 3.38
CA LEU A 14 18.31 -60.63 3.82
C LEU A 14 16.89 -60.01 3.74
N PRO A 15 16.35 -59.44 4.84
CA PRO A 15 15.10 -58.68 4.76
C PRO A 15 15.35 -57.36 4.05
N ALA A 16 14.66 -57.11 2.93
CA ALA A 16 14.63 -55.83 2.25
C ALA A 16 13.92 -54.79 3.16
N ILE A 17 14.68 -53.91 3.79
CA ILE A 17 14.17 -52.74 4.48
C ILE A 17 13.71 -51.75 3.41
N SER A 18 12.39 -51.71 3.15
CA SER A 18 11.76 -50.69 2.32
C SER A 18 11.80 -49.36 3.07
N LEU A 19 12.76 -48.51 2.73
CA LEU A 19 12.74 -47.10 3.12
C LEU A 19 11.56 -46.41 2.38
N THR A 20 10.42 -46.33 3.04
CA THR A 20 9.33 -45.44 2.69
C THR A 20 9.81 -44.01 2.98
N SER A 21 10.35 -43.32 1.94
CA SER A 21 10.56 -41.90 1.99
C SER A 21 9.19 -41.23 2.17
N ALA A 22 8.90 -40.79 3.40
CA ALA A 22 7.81 -39.90 3.68
C ALA A 22 8.14 -38.57 2.98
N ARG A 23 7.64 -38.40 1.77
CA ARG A 23 7.62 -37.14 1.05
C ARG A 23 6.68 -36.23 1.85
N ALA A 24 7.25 -35.33 2.64
CA ALA A 24 6.49 -34.23 3.20
C ALA A 24 5.84 -33.50 2.02
N ALA A 25 4.57 -33.74 1.79
CA ALA A 25 3.78 -32.96 0.87
C ALA A 25 3.78 -31.54 1.42
N ASP A 26 4.49 -30.68 0.73
CA ASP A 26 4.39 -29.23 0.89
C ASP A 26 2.91 -28.89 0.70
N LYS A 27 2.22 -28.61 1.81
CA LYS A 27 0.81 -28.30 1.82
C LYS A 27 0.70 -26.87 1.29
N ALA A 28 0.80 -26.74 -0.04
CA ALA A 28 0.40 -25.50 -0.71
C ALA A 28 -1.02 -25.19 -0.20
N ALA A 29 -1.19 -24.07 0.48
CA ALA A 29 -2.49 -23.63 0.95
C ALA A 29 -3.42 -23.55 -0.27
N GLU A 30 -4.43 -24.42 -0.31
CA GLU A 30 -5.44 -24.39 -1.36
C GLU A 30 -6.16 -23.05 -1.27
N THR A 31 -6.01 -22.22 -2.30
CA THR A 31 -6.75 -20.96 -2.43
C THR A 31 -8.24 -21.27 -2.39
N PRO A 32 -9.04 -20.61 -1.52
CA PRO A 32 -10.48 -20.84 -1.46
C PRO A 32 -11.13 -20.74 -2.83
N ALA A 33 -12.09 -21.64 -3.13
CA ALA A 33 -12.75 -21.69 -4.42
C ALA A 33 -13.30 -20.32 -4.83
N GLY A 34 -12.81 -19.76 -5.96
CA GLY A 34 -13.23 -18.46 -6.50
C GLY A 34 -12.27 -17.28 -6.25
N LEU A 35 -11.20 -17.47 -5.45
CA LEU A 35 -10.16 -16.45 -5.30
C LEU A 35 -9.05 -16.64 -6.35
N PRO A 36 -8.46 -15.56 -6.87
CA PRO A 36 -7.29 -15.66 -7.74
C PRO A 36 -6.05 -16.09 -6.94
N ALA A 37 -5.15 -16.86 -7.55
CA ALA A 37 -3.89 -17.27 -6.91
C ALA A 37 -2.91 -16.11 -6.66
N GLU A 38 -3.18 -14.94 -7.23
CA GLU A 38 -2.33 -13.76 -7.16
C GLU A 38 -3.17 -12.48 -7.16
N VAL A 39 -2.74 -11.44 -6.44
CA VAL A 39 -3.22 -10.07 -6.57
C VAL A 39 -2.11 -9.18 -7.12
N ARG A 40 -2.37 -8.50 -8.23
CA ARG A 40 -1.45 -7.56 -8.89
C ARG A 40 -1.72 -6.15 -8.40
N VAL A 41 -0.83 -5.62 -7.57
CA VAL A 41 -0.98 -4.29 -6.98
C VAL A 41 0.07 -3.33 -7.54
N VAL A 42 -0.36 -2.14 -7.89
CA VAL A 42 0.49 -1.06 -8.39
C VAL A 42 0.45 0.12 -7.44
N SER A 43 1.57 0.84 -7.31
CA SER A 43 1.69 2.02 -6.45
C SER A 43 2.74 2.98 -6.97
N GLU A 44 2.61 4.25 -6.66
CA GLU A 44 3.74 5.17 -6.66
C GLU A 44 4.72 4.77 -5.54
N VAL A 45 5.96 5.20 -5.66
CA VAL A 45 6.98 4.93 -4.63
C VAL A 45 6.87 6.02 -3.56
N TRP A 46 6.50 5.61 -2.34
CA TRP A 46 6.52 6.45 -1.15
C TRP A 46 7.42 5.83 -0.09
N VAL A 47 8.29 6.65 0.51
CA VAL A 47 9.28 6.21 1.49
C VAL A 47 8.60 5.62 2.73
N ASN A 48 9.10 4.48 3.23
CA ASN A 48 8.56 3.70 4.34
C ASN A 48 7.11 3.20 4.15
N TYR A 49 6.50 3.45 2.99
CA TYR A 49 5.10 3.15 2.72
C TYR A 49 4.92 2.11 1.61
N SER A 50 5.37 2.42 0.38
CA SER A 50 5.28 1.53 -0.79
C SER A 50 6.56 1.58 -1.63
N GLN A 51 7.68 1.20 -1.02
CA GLN A 51 9.00 1.25 -1.64
C GLN A 51 9.11 0.27 -2.82
N ALA A 52 9.95 0.62 -3.80
CA ALA A 52 10.15 -0.18 -5.01
C ALA A 52 10.74 -1.57 -4.75
N ASP A 53 11.43 -1.75 -3.62
CA ASP A 53 11.99 -3.03 -3.18
C ASP A 53 10.97 -3.95 -2.48
N GLY A 54 9.72 -3.53 -2.43
CA GLY A 54 8.62 -4.27 -1.81
C GLY A 54 8.54 -4.14 -0.29
N ARG A 55 9.29 -3.22 0.33
CA ARG A 55 9.17 -2.87 1.74
C ARG A 55 8.23 -1.69 1.93
N GLY A 56 7.62 -1.58 3.11
CA GLY A 56 6.76 -0.46 3.49
C GLY A 56 5.47 -0.89 4.16
N LEU A 57 4.84 0.05 4.85
CA LEU A 57 3.61 -0.17 5.61
C LEU A 57 2.51 -0.80 4.75
N ALA A 58 2.24 -0.20 3.58
CA ALA A 58 1.18 -0.68 2.69
C ALA A 58 1.46 -2.11 2.19
N TRP A 59 2.73 -2.43 1.86
CA TRP A 59 3.09 -3.77 1.41
C TRP A 59 2.99 -4.81 2.51
N ASP A 60 3.41 -4.51 3.74
CA ASP A 60 3.28 -5.42 4.87
C ASP A 60 1.82 -5.67 5.23
N LEU A 61 0.98 -4.63 5.18
CA LEU A 61 -0.45 -4.75 5.38
C LEU A 61 -1.10 -5.65 4.33
N LEU A 62 -0.79 -5.44 3.05
CA LEU A 62 -1.37 -6.23 1.96
C LEU A 62 -0.91 -7.69 2.01
N ARG A 63 0.34 -7.97 2.41
CA ARG A 63 0.78 -9.35 2.69
C ARG A 63 -0.03 -10.00 3.80
N ALA A 64 -0.24 -9.30 4.91
CA ALA A 64 -1.04 -9.79 6.03
C ALA A 64 -2.52 -10.05 5.66
N ILE A 65 -3.02 -9.34 4.65
CA ILE A 65 -4.37 -9.53 4.12
C ILE A 65 -4.44 -10.74 3.19
N TYR A 66 -3.57 -10.84 2.20
CA TYR A 66 -3.75 -11.76 1.07
C TYR A 66 -3.01 -13.09 1.23
N GLU A 67 -1.79 -13.09 1.75
CA GLU A 67 -0.96 -14.30 1.80
C GLU A 67 -1.52 -15.42 2.71
N PRO A 68 -2.14 -15.12 3.88
CA PRO A 68 -2.75 -16.16 4.69
C PRO A 68 -3.91 -16.91 4.01
N GLU A 69 -4.51 -16.29 2.99
CA GLU A 69 -5.60 -16.87 2.19
C GLU A 69 -5.09 -17.54 0.89
N GLY A 70 -3.77 -17.74 0.78
CA GLY A 70 -3.15 -18.37 -0.38
C GLY A 70 -3.08 -17.48 -1.63
N VAL A 71 -3.36 -16.17 -1.50
CA VAL A 71 -3.28 -15.20 -2.60
C VAL A 71 -1.92 -14.50 -2.57
N ARG A 72 -1.06 -14.79 -3.54
CA ARG A 72 0.29 -14.20 -3.62
C ARG A 72 0.21 -12.73 -4.02
N LEU A 73 1.01 -11.87 -3.36
CA LEU A 73 1.11 -10.45 -3.68
C LEU A 73 2.15 -10.22 -4.80
N SER A 74 1.73 -9.61 -5.89
CA SER A 74 2.59 -9.18 -7.00
C SER A 74 2.60 -7.65 -7.05
N LEU A 75 3.78 -7.06 -6.86
CA LEU A 75 3.96 -5.62 -6.69
C LEU A 75 4.63 -5.00 -7.91
N ARG A 76 4.19 -3.81 -8.28
CA ARG A 76 4.82 -3.00 -9.32
C ARG A 76 4.77 -1.53 -8.97
N SER A 77 5.91 -0.83 -9.12
CA SER A 77 6.00 0.61 -8.92
C SER A 77 5.76 1.35 -10.23
N GLU A 78 4.83 2.30 -10.23
CA GLU A 78 4.46 3.13 -11.36
C GLU A 78 4.04 4.53 -10.85
N PRO A 79 4.19 5.59 -11.64
CA PRO A 79 3.61 6.89 -11.27
C PRO A 79 2.11 6.78 -10.99
N TYR A 80 1.59 7.58 -10.05
CA TYR A 80 0.21 7.47 -9.56
C TYR A 80 -0.84 7.41 -10.68
N VAL A 81 -0.83 8.38 -11.61
CA VAL A 81 -1.78 8.41 -12.74
C VAL A 81 -1.70 7.16 -13.62
N ARG A 82 -0.50 6.58 -13.77
CA ARG A 82 -0.31 5.34 -14.52
C ARG A 82 -0.84 4.14 -13.75
N SER A 83 -0.64 4.10 -12.43
CA SER A 83 -1.20 3.06 -11.55
C SER A 83 -2.72 3.00 -11.68
N VAL A 84 -3.39 4.15 -11.56
CA VAL A 84 -4.84 4.27 -11.80
C VAL A 84 -5.25 3.74 -13.18
N GLY A 85 -4.57 4.18 -14.24
CA GLY A 85 -4.88 3.76 -15.61
C GLY A 85 -4.71 2.26 -15.86
N LEU A 86 -3.73 1.62 -15.22
CA LEU A 86 -3.51 0.17 -15.31
C LEU A 86 -4.69 -0.61 -14.69
N VAL A 87 -5.20 -0.16 -13.54
CA VAL A 87 -6.34 -0.80 -12.88
C VAL A 87 -7.64 -0.56 -13.66
N GLN A 88 -7.86 0.65 -14.17
CA GLN A 88 -9.03 0.95 -15.02
C GLN A 88 -9.12 0.04 -16.26
N ARG A 89 -7.98 -0.34 -16.84
CA ARG A 89 -7.91 -1.25 -18.00
C ARG A 89 -7.86 -2.74 -17.62
N GLY A 90 -7.86 -3.09 -16.31
CA GLY A 90 -7.74 -4.46 -15.83
C GLY A 90 -6.35 -5.08 -15.99
N GLU A 91 -5.32 -4.28 -16.29
CA GLU A 91 -3.92 -4.70 -16.38
C GLU A 91 -3.27 -4.91 -15.00
N ALA A 92 -3.84 -4.29 -13.95
CA ALA A 92 -3.59 -4.56 -12.55
C ALA A 92 -4.93 -4.75 -11.82
N ASP A 93 -4.88 -5.32 -10.62
CA ASP A 93 -6.08 -5.63 -9.84
C ASP A 93 -6.45 -4.50 -8.88
N ALA A 94 -5.44 -3.82 -8.34
CA ALA A 94 -5.63 -2.69 -7.42
C ALA A 94 -4.45 -1.71 -7.48
N TRP A 95 -4.71 -0.46 -7.03
CA TRP A 95 -3.64 0.50 -6.72
C TRP A 95 -3.75 1.01 -5.28
N VAL A 96 -2.62 1.46 -4.75
CA VAL A 96 -2.46 2.03 -3.41
C VAL A 96 -2.60 3.54 -3.46
N GLY A 97 -3.14 4.16 -2.41
CA GLY A 97 -3.16 5.61 -2.22
C GLY A 97 -4.39 6.31 -2.78
N SER A 98 -5.49 5.59 -3.03
CA SER A 98 -6.72 6.20 -3.52
C SER A 98 -7.57 6.80 -2.41
N TYR A 99 -8.28 7.86 -2.73
CA TYR A 99 -9.37 8.35 -1.91
C TYR A 99 -10.70 7.74 -2.37
N ARG A 100 -11.67 7.57 -1.46
CA ARG A 100 -12.95 6.97 -1.82
C ARG A 100 -13.68 7.80 -2.88
N ASN A 101 -14.16 7.14 -3.93
CA ASN A 101 -14.86 7.76 -5.07
C ASN A 101 -14.01 8.75 -5.89
N GLU A 102 -12.69 8.62 -5.82
CA GLU A 102 -11.77 9.44 -6.62
C GLU A 102 -11.96 9.23 -8.13
N ILE A 103 -12.18 7.99 -8.51
CA ILE A 103 -12.31 7.56 -9.91
C ILE A 103 -13.62 6.78 -10.09
N ASP A 104 -14.35 7.10 -11.16
CA ASP A 104 -15.56 6.38 -11.55
C ASP A 104 -15.24 4.95 -12.02
N HIS A 105 -16.22 4.07 -11.89
CA HIS A 105 -16.11 2.67 -12.30
C HIS A 105 -14.95 1.91 -11.63
N ILE A 106 -14.70 2.20 -10.37
CA ILE A 106 -13.75 1.51 -9.51
C ILE A 106 -14.48 0.95 -8.30
N ILE A 107 -14.01 -0.20 -7.81
CA ILE A 107 -14.51 -0.80 -6.58
C ILE A 107 -13.63 -0.33 -5.42
N TYR A 108 -14.27 0.31 -4.43
CA TYR A 108 -13.62 0.68 -3.18
C TYR A 108 -14.06 -0.28 -2.08
N PRO A 109 -13.13 -0.80 -1.27
CA PRO A 109 -13.48 -1.64 -0.12
C PRO A 109 -14.20 -0.83 0.93
N HIS A 110 -14.84 -1.50 1.88
CA HIS A 110 -15.57 -0.82 2.95
C HIS A 110 -14.62 -0.08 3.91
N TRP A 111 -13.51 -0.72 4.27
CA TRP A 111 -12.57 -0.21 5.26
C TRP A 111 -11.41 0.54 4.61
N PRO A 112 -11.09 1.76 5.08
CA PRO A 112 -9.83 2.40 4.74
C PRO A 112 -8.68 1.62 5.36
N TYR A 113 -7.50 1.73 4.80
CA TYR A 113 -6.32 1.10 5.36
C TYR A 113 -5.38 2.08 6.06
N ASP A 114 -5.56 3.39 5.84
CA ASP A 114 -4.80 4.46 6.46
C ASP A 114 -5.56 5.79 6.35
N VAL A 115 -4.95 6.87 6.87
CA VAL A 115 -5.46 8.24 6.79
C VAL A 115 -4.30 9.16 6.44
N ASP A 116 -4.39 9.86 5.31
CA ASP A 116 -3.42 10.89 4.93
C ASP A 116 -3.62 12.17 5.75
N PRO A 117 -2.66 12.58 6.58
CA PRO A 117 -2.63 13.93 7.11
C PRO A 117 -2.17 14.89 6.00
N ILE A 118 -3.03 15.81 5.57
CA ILE A 118 -2.73 16.74 4.49
C ILE A 118 -2.15 18.05 5.04
N GLY A 119 -1.03 18.46 4.46
CA GLY A 119 -0.31 19.68 4.81
C GLY A 119 -0.29 20.71 3.68
N ALA A 120 -0.07 21.95 4.06
CA ALA A 120 0.28 23.06 3.19
C ALA A 120 1.72 23.50 3.50
N LEU A 121 2.64 23.27 2.55
CA LEU A 121 4.02 23.71 2.60
C LEU A 121 4.12 25.12 2.03
N GLY A 122 4.65 26.06 2.79
CA GLY A 122 4.88 27.43 2.36
C GLY A 122 6.17 28.00 2.92
N LEU A 123 6.54 29.21 2.45
CA LEU A 123 7.69 29.91 2.99
C LEU A 123 7.45 30.35 4.44
N LYS A 124 8.49 30.36 5.27
CA LYS A 124 8.44 30.77 6.69
C LYS A 124 7.85 32.17 6.88
N THR A 125 8.04 33.03 5.88
CA THR A 125 7.53 34.41 5.83
C THR A 125 6.06 34.50 5.49
N SER A 126 5.47 33.44 4.93
CA SER A 126 4.05 33.38 4.58
C SER A 126 3.18 33.12 5.81
N PRO A 127 1.94 33.63 5.86
CA PRO A 127 0.99 33.29 6.92
C PRO A 127 0.77 31.78 7.02
N ARG A 128 0.41 31.27 8.21
CA ARG A 128 -0.04 29.88 8.33
C ARG A 128 -1.50 29.79 7.89
N PRO A 129 -1.81 29.06 6.79
CA PRO A 129 -3.18 28.96 6.30
C PRO A 129 -3.99 28.04 7.19
N THR A 130 -5.29 28.23 7.18
CA THR A 130 -6.29 27.23 7.61
C THR A 130 -7.01 26.70 6.40
N LEU A 131 -7.70 25.56 6.52
CA LEU A 131 -8.53 25.04 5.42
C LEU A 131 -9.47 26.12 4.85
N ALA A 132 -10.10 26.91 5.73
CA ALA A 132 -11.05 27.96 5.36
C ALA A 132 -10.40 29.18 4.63
N THR A 133 -9.08 29.31 4.65
CA THR A 133 -8.37 30.43 4.04
C THR A 133 -7.54 30.04 2.81
N LEU A 134 -7.45 28.73 2.50
CA LEU A 134 -6.62 28.22 1.39
C LEU A 134 -7.06 28.77 0.02
N ASP A 135 -8.36 29.05 -0.17
CA ASP A 135 -8.89 29.60 -1.42
C ASP A 135 -8.38 31.01 -1.78
N ARG A 136 -7.69 31.68 -0.84
CA ARG A 136 -7.12 33.01 -1.02
C ARG A 136 -5.70 32.98 -1.60
N TYR A 137 -5.13 31.78 -1.74
CA TYR A 137 -3.72 31.60 -2.10
C TYR A 137 -3.57 30.82 -3.41
N ARG A 138 -2.44 31.03 -4.09
CA ARG A 138 -2.04 30.25 -5.27
C ARG A 138 -1.55 28.89 -4.81
N LEU A 139 -2.35 27.86 -5.03
CA LEU A 139 -2.06 26.50 -4.60
C LEU A 139 -1.49 25.68 -5.76
N ALA A 140 -0.65 24.69 -5.40
CA ALA A 140 -0.25 23.64 -6.30
C ALA A 140 -0.28 22.29 -5.59
N TRP A 141 -0.49 21.21 -6.37
CA TRP A 141 -0.33 19.83 -5.92
C TRP A 141 0.06 18.92 -7.08
N MET A 142 0.32 17.68 -6.82
CA MET A 142 0.71 16.73 -7.85
C MET A 142 -0.45 16.44 -8.80
N ARG A 143 -0.11 16.34 -10.08
CA ARG A 143 -1.08 15.99 -11.12
C ARG A 143 -1.75 14.66 -10.80
N GLY A 144 -3.07 14.66 -10.87
CA GLY A 144 -3.91 13.52 -10.58
C GLY A 144 -4.31 13.38 -9.10
N TYR A 145 -3.75 14.18 -8.20
CA TYR A 145 -4.22 14.24 -6.82
C TYR A 145 -5.45 15.16 -6.76
N ALA A 146 -6.57 14.62 -6.30
CA ALA A 146 -7.86 15.29 -6.39
C ALA A 146 -8.25 15.98 -5.06
N PHE A 147 -7.30 16.67 -4.40
CA PHE A 147 -7.53 17.29 -3.09
C PHE A 147 -8.73 18.24 -3.06
N ASP A 148 -9.03 18.90 -4.17
CA ASP A 148 -10.17 19.80 -4.32
C ASP A 148 -11.54 19.11 -4.23
N ARG A 149 -11.59 17.77 -4.29
CA ARG A 149 -12.81 16.98 -4.10
C ARG A 149 -13.08 16.60 -2.64
N TYR A 150 -12.03 16.62 -1.79
CA TYR A 150 -12.07 16.11 -0.42
C TYR A 150 -11.84 17.18 0.63
N LEU A 151 -11.22 18.29 0.24
CA LEU A 151 -10.97 19.41 1.11
C LEU A 151 -11.75 20.62 0.61
N ASP A 152 -12.68 21.09 1.41
CA ASP A 152 -13.46 22.28 1.07
C ASP A 152 -12.55 23.49 0.85
N HIS A 153 -12.98 24.44 0.02
CA HIS A 153 -12.28 25.69 -0.28
C HIS A 153 -11.02 25.61 -1.14
N LEU A 154 -10.63 24.44 -1.67
CA LEU A 154 -9.51 24.34 -2.61
C LEU A 154 -9.96 24.68 -4.05
N LYS A 155 -9.95 25.96 -4.45
CA LYS A 155 -10.52 26.40 -5.74
C LYS A 155 -9.49 26.72 -6.83
N GLN A 156 -8.29 27.15 -6.47
CA GLN A 156 -7.24 27.54 -7.41
C GLN A 156 -6.07 26.57 -7.34
N ARG A 157 -5.76 25.91 -8.45
CA ARG A 157 -4.72 24.90 -8.52
C ARG A 157 -3.76 25.08 -9.69
N ASN A 158 -2.49 24.77 -9.40
CA ASN A 158 -1.50 24.44 -10.41
C ASN A 158 -1.11 22.97 -10.22
N GLU A 159 -1.26 22.16 -11.26
CA GLU A 159 -0.86 20.75 -11.20
C GLU A 159 0.61 20.59 -11.59
N LEU A 160 1.41 20.00 -10.70
CA LEU A 160 2.83 19.75 -10.93
C LEU A 160 3.05 18.32 -11.45
N GLN A 161 3.91 18.20 -12.46
CA GLN A 161 4.34 16.91 -13.00
C GLN A 161 5.38 16.21 -12.12
N ARG A 162 6.13 16.99 -11.34
CA ARG A 162 7.23 16.53 -10.49
C ARG A 162 7.20 17.27 -9.17
N ARG A 163 7.22 16.54 -8.07
CA ARG A 163 7.26 17.09 -6.71
C ARG A 163 8.48 18.01 -6.50
N SER A 164 9.62 17.68 -7.10
CA SER A 164 10.84 18.51 -7.05
C SER A 164 10.68 19.93 -7.65
N SER A 165 9.59 20.21 -8.37
CA SER A 165 9.30 21.56 -8.88
C SER A 165 8.67 22.46 -7.80
N ALA A 166 8.17 21.94 -6.69
CA ALA A 166 7.42 22.70 -5.70
C ALA A 166 8.28 23.74 -4.97
N LEU A 167 9.46 23.35 -4.43
CA LEU A 167 10.35 24.28 -3.73
C LEU A 167 10.79 25.44 -4.61
N PRO A 168 11.31 25.23 -5.85
CA PRO A 168 11.63 26.35 -6.76
C PRO A 168 10.44 27.25 -7.10
N MET A 169 9.21 26.74 -7.07
CA MET A 169 8.02 27.56 -7.32
C MET A 169 7.62 28.37 -6.07
N LEU A 170 7.81 27.83 -4.87
CA LEU A 170 7.64 28.57 -3.62
C LEU A 170 8.68 29.68 -3.50
N ASP A 171 9.97 29.38 -3.70
CA ASP A 171 11.09 30.32 -3.63
C ASP A 171 10.95 31.47 -4.67
N GLY A 172 10.46 31.12 -5.84
CA GLY A 172 10.17 32.08 -6.92
C GLY A 172 8.83 32.81 -6.77
N HIS A 173 8.11 32.63 -5.65
CA HIS A 173 6.78 33.20 -5.40
C HIS A 173 5.77 32.94 -6.54
N ARG A 174 5.88 31.80 -7.24
CA ARG A 174 4.94 31.39 -8.30
C ARG A 174 3.69 30.71 -7.72
N ILE A 175 3.85 30.04 -6.59
CA ILE A 175 2.78 29.51 -5.73
C ILE A 175 3.00 29.99 -4.30
N ASP A 176 1.95 30.03 -3.51
CA ASP A 176 2.00 30.41 -2.11
C ASP A 176 2.10 29.18 -1.21
N TYR A 177 1.42 28.07 -1.59
CA TYR A 177 1.51 26.79 -0.90
C TYR A 177 1.50 25.63 -1.88
N PHE A 178 2.28 24.59 -1.51
CA PHE A 178 2.22 23.28 -2.12
C PHE A 178 1.47 22.34 -1.15
N ILE A 179 0.41 21.68 -1.64
CA ILE A 179 -0.45 20.78 -0.88
C ILE A 179 -0.05 19.35 -1.18
N ASP A 180 0.24 18.58 -0.15
CA ASP A 180 0.55 17.15 -0.28
C ASP A 180 0.31 16.44 1.07
N ALA A 181 0.46 15.11 1.12
CA ALA A 181 0.51 14.39 2.37
C ALA A 181 1.69 14.88 3.23
N ARG A 182 1.50 15.02 4.53
CA ARG A 182 2.52 15.55 5.43
C ARG A 182 3.86 14.82 5.36
N PRO A 183 3.92 13.45 5.34
CA PRO A 183 5.20 12.74 5.20
C PRO A 183 6.00 13.15 3.95
N GLU A 184 5.30 13.34 2.83
CA GLU A 184 5.92 13.77 1.57
C GLU A 184 6.49 15.19 1.66
N LEU A 185 5.80 16.08 2.37
CA LEU A 185 6.26 17.45 2.60
C LEU A 185 7.48 17.47 3.53
N GLU A 186 7.49 16.63 4.56
CA GLU A 186 8.61 16.47 5.49
C GLU A 186 9.84 15.92 4.75
N GLU A 187 9.69 14.86 3.95
CA GLU A 187 10.77 14.33 3.10
C GLU A 187 11.37 15.39 2.17
N MET A 188 10.51 16.24 1.57
CA MET A 188 10.97 17.30 0.66
C MET A 188 11.87 18.33 1.34
N ILE A 189 11.52 18.78 2.55
CA ILE A 189 12.30 19.80 3.27
C ILE A 189 13.51 19.23 4.01
N GLU A 190 13.51 17.93 4.29
CA GLU A 190 14.63 17.19 4.89
C GLU A 190 15.66 16.71 3.85
N ALA A 191 15.35 16.85 2.57
CA ALA A 191 16.23 16.43 1.49
C ALA A 191 17.59 17.15 1.54
N LYS A 192 18.66 16.43 1.16
CA LYS A 192 20.02 16.98 1.17
C LYS A 192 20.11 18.26 0.31
N GLY A 193 20.61 19.33 0.91
CA GLY A 193 20.81 20.62 0.26
C GLY A 193 19.62 21.57 0.36
N VAL A 194 18.52 21.16 1.03
CA VAL A 194 17.40 22.04 1.35
C VAL A 194 17.63 22.69 2.72
N ASP A 195 17.42 23.99 2.82
CA ASP A 195 17.37 24.69 4.10
C ASP A 195 15.94 24.64 4.64
N ALA A 196 15.67 23.65 5.49
CA ALA A 196 14.35 23.48 6.10
C ALA A 196 13.86 24.70 6.90
N SER A 197 14.78 25.57 7.35
CA SER A 197 14.43 26.71 8.19
C SER A 197 13.64 27.81 7.44
N VAL A 198 13.69 27.81 6.11
CA VAL A 198 12.97 28.78 5.27
C VAL A 198 11.53 28.37 4.96
N TYR A 199 11.12 27.16 5.32
CA TYR A 199 9.79 26.62 5.06
C TYR A 199 9.00 26.35 6.34
N HIS A 200 7.70 26.23 6.21
CA HIS A 200 6.83 25.66 7.23
C HIS A 200 5.76 24.74 6.63
N ILE A 201 5.36 23.73 7.36
CA ILE A 201 4.20 22.90 7.06
C ILE A 201 3.08 23.26 8.02
N THR A 202 1.87 23.40 7.52
CA THR A 202 0.65 23.63 8.33
C THR A 202 -0.37 22.56 7.99
N ASP A 203 -0.91 21.86 8.99
CA ASP A 203 -1.96 20.85 8.76
C ASP A 203 -3.25 21.53 8.33
N VAL A 204 -3.86 21.01 7.27
CA VAL A 204 -5.07 21.57 6.68
C VAL A 204 -6.24 20.57 6.61
N GLY A 205 -5.99 19.31 6.94
CA GLY A 205 -7.02 18.28 6.99
C GLY A 205 -6.46 16.89 7.01
N SER A 206 -7.33 15.90 6.85
CA SER A 206 -6.95 14.49 6.67
C SER A 206 -7.98 13.79 5.78
N ILE A 207 -7.51 12.81 4.99
CA ILE A 207 -8.33 12.09 4.02
C ILE A 207 -8.10 10.58 4.19
N PRO A 208 -9.15 9.75 4.41
CA PRO A 208 -8.99 8.30 4.49
C PRO A 208 -8.50 7.69 3.18
N LEU A 209 -7.52 6.78 3.27
CA LEU A 209 -6.91 6.07 2.15
C LEU A 209 -7.54 4.71 1.92
N TYR A 210 -7.78 4.41 0.66
CA TYR A 210 -8.36 3.16 0.18
C TYR A 210 -7.51 2.56 -0.93
N LEU A 211 -7.66 1.25 -1.11
CA LEU A 211 -7.29 0.63 -2.38
C LEU A 211 -8.38 0.88 -3.42
N GLY A 212 -7.98 1.21 -4.64
CA GLY A 212 -8.91 1.21 -5.75
C GLY A 212 -8.80 -0.11 -6.52
N PHE A 213 -9.87 -0.91 -6.60
CA PHE A 213 -9.88 -2.19 -7.31
C PHE A 213 -10.52 -2.08 -8.69
N ALA A 214 -10.03 -2.87 -9.63
CA ALA A 214 -10.62 -3.00 -10.96
C ALA A 214 -12.10 -3.40 -10.88
N SER A 215 -12.96 -2.76 -11.68
CA SER A 215 -14.41 -3.01 -11.69
C SER A 215 -14.78 -4.27 -12.50
N ASN A 216 -14.34 -5.43 -12.01
CA ASN A 216 -14.61 -6.74 -12.58
C ASN A 216 -14.81 -7.78 -11.46
N ASP A 217 -15.14 -9.04 -11.82
CA ASP A 217 -15.39 -10.11 -10.83
C ASP A 217 -14.18 -10.40 -9.95
N ARG A 218 -12.99 -10.36 -10.54
CA ARG A 218 -11.72 -10.55 -9.83
C ARG A 218 -11.48 -9.44 -8.80
N GLY A 219 -11.67 -8.18 -9.19
CA GLY A 219 -11.55 -7.03 -8.28
C GLY A 219 -12.60 -7.07 -7.16
N ARG A 220 -13.84 -7.49 -7.47
CA ARG A 220 -14.88 -7.69 -6.45
C ARG A 220 -14.51 -8.75 -5.42
N ALA A 221 -13.99 -9.89 -5.87
CA ALA A 221 -13.57 -10.96 -4.97
C ALA A 221 -12.41 -10.51 -4.07
N LEU A 222 -11.41 -9.82 -4.63
CA LEU A 222 -10.26 -9.29 -3.89
C LEU A 222 -10.65 -8.20 -2.89
N ALA A 223 -11.55 -7.29 -3.25
CA ALA A 223 -12.05 -6.25 -2.34
C ALA A 223 -12.87 -6.86 -1.17
N LYS A 224 -13.67 -7.89 -1.44
CA LYS A 224 -14.41 -8.60 -0.39
C LYS A 224 -13.46 -9.33 0.57
N LEU A 225 -12.43 -9.98 0.05
CA LEU A 225 -11.40 -10.61 0.87
C LEU A 225 -10.68 -9.58 1.73
N TYR A 226 -10.27 -8.46 1.13
CA TYR A 226 -9.66 -7.34 1.82
C TYR A 226 -10.51 -6.91 3.03
N ASP A 227 -11.79 -6.65 2.85
CA ASP A 227 -12.69 -6.19 3.91
C ASP A 227 -12.79 -7.19 5.07
N SER A 228 -12.92 -8.49 4.76
CA SER A 228 -13.00 -9.52 5.79
C SER A 228 -11.70 -9.65 6.58
N ARG A 229 -10.54 -9.58 5.89
CA ARG A 229 -9.22 -9.68 6.52
C ARG A 229 -8.85 -8.44 7.34
N MET A 230 -9.23 -7.25 6.89
CA MET A 230 -9.05 -6.02 7.66
C MET A 230 -9.71 -6.10 9.04
N GLN A 231 -10.93 -6.65 9.13
CA GLN A 231 -11.58 -6.88 10.42
C GLN A 231 -10.79 -7.86 11.31
N VAL A 232 -10.27 -8.95 10.73
CA VAL A 232 -9.45 -9.92 11.47
C VAL A 232 -8.18 -9.26 12.00
N LEU A 233 -7.45 -8.52 11.16
CA LEU A 233 -6.22 -7.82 11.56
C LEU A 233 -6.49 -6.79 12.65
N TYR A 234 -7.60 -6.05 12.55
CA TYR A 234 -7.99 -5.07 13.55
C TYR A 234 -8.33 -5.72 14.90
N ARG A 235 -9.19 -6.73 14.91
CA ARG A 235 -9.61 -7.42 16.13
C ARG A 235 -8.47 -8.16 16.84
N SER A 236 -7.54 -8.74 16.08
CA SER A 236 -6.35 -9.42 16.62
C SER A 236 -5.26 -8.47 17.13
N GLY A 237 -5.36 -7.17 16.82
CA GLY A 237 -4.30 -6.17 17.09
C GLY A 237 -3.10 -6.27 16.13
N GLU A 238 -3.17 -7.12 15.10
CA GLU A 238 -2.09 -7.23 14.11
C GLU A 238 -1.95 -5.97 13.28
N LEU A 239 -3.07 -5.31 12.95
CA LEU A 239 -3.06 -4.04 12.23
C LEU A 239 -2.23 -2.99 12.97
N GLU A 240 -2.45 -2.81 14.28
CA GLU A 240 -1.67 -1.88 15.11
C GLU A 240 -0.19 -2.26 15.15
N ARG A 241 0.15 -3.56 15.24
CA ARG A 241 1.55 -4.03 15.20
C ARG A 241 2.25 -3.73 13.89
N ILE A 242 1.52 -3.80 12.76
CA ILE A 242 2.07 -3.43 11.44
C ILE A 242 2.40 -1.94 11.43
N PHE A 243 1.50 -1.06 11.87
CA PHE A 243 1.74 0.37 11.96
C PHE A 243 2.92 0.70 12.90
N ALA A 244 2.98 0.09 14.08
CA ALA A 244 4.06 0.27 15.04
C ALA A 244 5.44 -0.11 14.48
N ARG A 245 5.53 -1.19 13.67
CA ARG A 245 6.78 -1.63 13.01
C ARG A 245 7.37 -0.55 12.10
N TRP A 246 6.50 0.22 11.46
CA TRP A 246 6.90 1.29 10.54
C TRP A 246 6.94 2.66 11.23
N HIS A 247 6.72 2.72 12.55
CA HIS A 247 6.59 3.98 13.32
C HIS A 247 5.54 4.93 12.71
N TRP A 248 4.46 4.36 12.14
CA TRP A 248 3.41 5.09 11.44
C TRP A 248 2.24 5.41 12.36
N PRO A 249 1.62 6.60 12.30
CA PRO A 249 0.50 6.96 13.15
C PRO A 249 -0.72 6.07 12.92
N TYR A 250 -1.13 5.32 13.94
CA TYR A 250 -2.30 4.43 13.89
C TYR A 250 -3.59 5.08 14.39
N ALA A 251 -3.48 6.02 15.35
CA ALA A 251 -4.63 6.64 16.01
C ALA A 251 -5.65 7.29 15.05
N PRO A 252 -5.26 7.96 13.94
CA PRO A 252 -6.21 8.54 13.01
C PRO A 252 -7.12 7.52 12.30
N LEU A 253 -6.67 6.28 12.15
CA LEU A 253 -7.43 5.22 11.49
C LEU A 253 -8.51 4.61 12.38
N ILE A 254 -8.30 4.58 13.70
CA ILE A 254 -9.17 3.85 14.66
C ILE A 254 -10.65 4.26 14.57
N PRO A 255 -11.03 5.56 14.46
CA PRO A 255 -12.44 5.96 14.38
C PRO A 255 -13.17 5.48 13.12
N LEU A 256 -12.42 5.07 12.09
CA LEU A 256 -12.92 4.64 10.79
C LEU A 256 -13.07 3.12 10.69
N LEU A 257 -12.60 2.38 11.68
CA LEU A 257 -12.64 0.93 11.73
C LEU A 257 -13.91 0.43 12.45
N PRO A 258 -14.31 -0.84 12.27
CA PRO A 258 -15.48 -1.37 12.94
C PRO A 258 -15.29 -1.32 14.47
N PRO A 259 -16.36 -1.22 15.28
CA PRO A 259 -16.23 -1.30 16.73
C PRO A 259 -15.58 -2.64 17.13
N LYS A 260 -14.70 -2.61 18.11
CA LYS A 260 -14.21 -3.84 18.78
C LYS A 260 -15.36 -4.35 19.66
N GLU A 261 -16.03 -5.41 19.19
CA GLU A 261 -16.97 -6.16 20.03
C GLU A 261 -16.22 -6.97 21.10
#